data_6141f71467a3fda6affdb3d37f2b96e2
#
_entry.id   6141f71467a3fda6affdb3d37f2b96e2
#
_cell.length_a   1.000
_cell.length_b   1.000
_cell.length_c   1.000
_cell.angle_alpha   90.00
_cell.angle_beta   90.00
_cell.angle_gamma   90.00
#
_symmetry.space_group_name_H-M   'P 1'
#
loop_
_entity.id
_entity.type
_entity.pdbx_description
1 polymer ?
#
loop_
_entity_poly.entity_id
_entity_poly.type
_entity_poly.pdbx_seq_one_letter_code
_entity_poly.pdbx_strand_id
1 'polypeptide(L)'
;MSRKKLSRRQFVAATALTSAAMITAPYVRGAHAAGKLNIGFWDHWVPGANKTSTELVNEWAAKEKVEVSIDYIPSQGNKNLLTIAAEAQAKSGHDILAMPTWWPHAQADLLEPMNDVVDALIKQNGDVNGTVQYLGKSGDKWLAVPACIGSQIKGPCSRIDLMKQHANIDVQAMYPAGAPPKADAWTTDAFLKAAEACHKGGVPFGIGLGETSDSVDTVGAFFLAFGAEV
;
A
#
# COMPACT_ATOMS: atom_id res chain seq x y z
N MET A 1 -53.02 39.38 -3.88
CA MET A 1 -51.57 39.17 -3.69
C MET A 1 -50.91 38.93 -5.02
N SER A 2 -50.22 39.92 -5.59
CA SER A 2 -49.55 39.81 -6.90
C SER A 2 -48.24 39.04 -6.78
N ARG A 3 -48.12 37.87 -7.44
CA ARG A 3 -46.87 37.09 -7.52
C ARG A 3 -45.93 37.85 -8.51
N LYS A 4 -44.86 38.48 -7.97
CA LYS A 4 -43.76 39.01 -8.78
C LYS A 4 -43.09 37.87 -9.54
N LYS A 5 -43.18 37.88 -10.88
CA LYS A 5 -42.47 36.93 -11.73
C LYS A 5 -41.00 37.33 -11.76
N LEU A 6 -40.14 36.41 -11.33
CA LEU A 6 -38.69 36.57 -11.47
C LEU A 6 -38.28 36.62 -12.95
N SER A 7 -37.45 37.57 -13.33
CA SER A 7 -36.92 37.61 -14.70
C SER A 7 -35.82 36.53 -14.89
N ARG A 8 -35.63 36.06 -16.15
CA ARG A 8 -34.58 35.10 -16.49
C ARG A 8 -33.19 35.52 -15.97
N ARG A 9 -32.90 36.79 -15.96
CA ARG A 9 -31.63 37.36 -15.46
C ARG A 9 -31.50 37.24 -13.95
N GLN A 10 -32.59 37.41 -13.20
CA GLN A 10 -32.60 37.21 -11.74
C GLN A 10 -32.53 35.75 -11.34
N PHE A 11 -33.08 34.87 -12.15
CA PHE A 11 -32.97 33.42 -11.93
C PHE A 11 -31.51 32.94 -12.14
N VAL A 12 -30.87 33.35 -13.26
CA VAL A 12 -29.46 33.00 -13.54
C VAL A 12 -28.50 33.56 -12.48
N ALA A 13 -28.74 34.80 -12.02
CA ALA A 13 -27.93 35.42 -10.97
C ALA A 13 -28.09 34.68 -9.60
N ALA A 14 -29.30 34.26 -9.28
CA ALA A 14 -29.55 33.47 -8.05
C ALA A 14 -28.91 32.10 -8.09
N THR A 15 -28.93 31.43 -9.26
CA THR A 15 -28.29 30.13 -9.44
C THR A 15 -26.75 30.20 -9.38
N ALA A 16 -26.18 31.30 -9.97
CA ALA A 16 -24.72 31.51 -9.91
C ALA A 16 -24.23 31.83 -8.50
N LEU A 17 -25.01 32.54 -7.68
CA LEU A 17 -24.67 32.81 -6.28
C LEU A 17 -24.76 31.57 -5.41
N THR A 18 -25.71 30.65 -5.68
CA THR A 18 -25.83 29.39 -4.93
C THR A 18 -24.69 28.41 -5.25
N SER A 19 -24.25 28.36 -6.51
CA SER A 19 -23.10 27.53 -6.92
C SER A 19 -21.78 28.06 -6.38
N ALA A 20 -21.58 29.38 -6.33
CA ALA A 20 -20.38 29.98 -5.75
C ALA A 20 -20.30 29.77 -4.23
N ALA A 21 -21.43 29.75 -3.51
CA ALA A 21 -21.46 29.50 -2.06
C ALA A 21 -21.10 28.04 -1.71
N MET A 22 -21.34 27.07 -2.61
CA MET A 22 -20.94 25.69 -2.41
C MET A 22 -19.42 25.46 -2.63
N ILE A 23 -18.77 26.30 -3.45
CA ILE A 23 -17.33 26.21 -3.74
C ILE A 23 -16.49 26.85 -2.62
N THR A 24 -17.06 27.78 -1.84
CA THR A 24 -16.37 28.50 -0.77
C THR A 24 -16.73 28.00 0.64
N ALA A 25 -17.51 26.94 0.78
CA ALA A 25 -17.74 26.34 2.07
C ALA A 25 -16.42 25.82 2.61
N PRO A 26 -15.89 26.33 3.74
CA PRO A 26 -14.67 25.80 4.29
C PRO A 26 -14.91 24.33 4.62
N TYR A 27 -13.98 23.47 4.21
CA TYR A 27 -13.96 22.08 4.65
C TYR A 27 -13.91 22.08 6.19
N VAL A 28 -15.02 21.75 6.82
CA VAL A 28 -15.13 21.76 8.29
C VAL A 28 -14.39 20.56 8.84
N ARG A 29 -13.11 20.74 9.13
CA ARG A 29 -12.35 19.82 9.96
C ARG A 29 -12.93 19.87 11.37
N GLY A 30 -13.68 18.85 11.77
CA GLY A 30 -14.09 18.71 13.17
C GLY A 30 -15.58 18.54 13.44
N ALA A 31 -16.45 18.35 12.48
CA ALA A 31 -17.75 17.77 12.76
C ALA A 31 -17.59 16.25 12.84
N HIS A 32 -17.56 15.70 14.05
CA HIS A 32 -17.81 14.27 14.30
C HIS A 32 -19.28 13.97 13.99
N ALA A 33 -19.71 14.24 12.77
CA ALA A 33 -20.94 13.68 12.25
C ALA A 33 -20.66 12.20 12.02
N ALA A 34 -21.50 11.32 12.51
CA ALA A 34 -21.53 9.92 12.16
C ALA A 34 -21.49 9.83 10.63
N GLY A 35 -20.30 9.70 10.06
CA GLY A 35 -20.05 9.70 8.62
C GLY A 35 -20.03 8.27 8.12
N LYS A 36 -20.12 8.14 6.81
CA LYS A 36 -19.86 6.89 6.12
C LYS A 36 -18.44 6.95 5.55
N LEU A 37 -17.67 5.89 5.76
CA LEU A 37 -16.31 5.72 5.27
C LEU A 37 -16.26 4.51 4.35
N ASN A 38 -15.81 4.70 3.11
CA ASN A 38 -15.60 3.63 2.16
C ASN A 38 -14.10 3.35 2.04
N ILE A 39 -13.70 2.10 2.28
CA ILE A 39 -12.29 1.70 2.30
C ILE A 39 -12.07 0.61 1.25
N GLY A 40 -11.14 0.84 0.33
CA GLY A 40 -10.66 -0.17 -0.59
C GLY A 40 -9.35 -0.77 -0.06
N PHE A 41 -9.41 -1.99 0.43
CA PHE A 41 -8.24 -2.77 0.80
C PHE A 41 -7.81 -3.69 -0.32
N TRP A 42 -6.57 -4.12 -0.26
CA TRP A 42 -6.07 -5.18 -1.09
C TRP A 42 -6.61 -6.54 -0.63
N ASP A 43 -7.11 -7.33 -1.57
CA ASP A 43 -7.53 -8.71 -1.32
C ASP A 43 -6.29 -9.57 -1.04
N HIS A 44 -6.06 -9.87 0.23
CA HIS A 44 -4.83 -10.47 0.70
C HIS A 44 -4.81 -11.99 0.44
N TRP A 45 -3.68 -12.52 -0.05
CA TRP A 45 -3.52 -13.95 -0.30
C TRP A 45 -3.37 -14.81 0.96
N VAL A 46 -3.08 -14.18 2.12
CA VAL A 46 -2.99 -14.92 3.38
C VAL A 46 -4.39 -15.24 3.87
N PRO A 47 -4.71 -16.53 4.07
CA PRO A 47 -6.03 -16.93 4.58
C PRO A 47 -6.33 -16.25 5.92
N GLY A 48 -7.51 -15.68 6.03
CA GLY A 48 -7.96 -15.01 7.24
C GLY A 48 -7.54 -13.55 7.39
N ALA A 49 -6.61 -13.02 6.59
CA ALA A 49 -6.16 -11.63 6.71
C ALA A 49 -7.31 -10.63 6.47
N ASN A 50 -8.11 -10.83 5.42
CA ASN A 50 -9.28 -9.98 5.14
C ASN A 50 -10.30 -10.02 6.29
N LYS A 51 -10.55 -11.20 6.83
CA LYS A 51 -11.46 -11.36 7.98
C LYS A 51 -10.96 -10.57 9.20
N THR A 52 -9.70 -10.74 9.57
CA THR A 52 -9.11 -10.04 10.71
C THR A 52 -9.10 -8.53 10.49
N SER A 53 -8.75 -8.06 9.29
CA SER A 53 -8.81 -6.63 8.96
C SER A 53 -10.24 -6.08 9.08
N THR A 54 -11.23 -6.82 8.60
CA THR A 54 -12.65 -6.44 8.74
C THR A 54 -13.07 -6.35 10.21
N GLU A 55 -12.69 -7.32 11.03
CA GLU A 55 -13.02 -7.36 12.45
C GLU A 55 -12.42 -6.14 13.18
N LEU A 56 -11.14 -5.83 12.95
CA LEU A 56 -10.47 -4.67 13.56
C LEU A 56 -11.09 -3.34 13.13
N VAL A 57 -11.40 -3.18 11.85
CA VAL A 57 -12.04 -1.96 11.34
C VAL A 57 -13.46 -1.81 11.91
N ASN A 58 -14.24 -2.89 11.98
CA ASN A 58 -15.58 -2.85 12.55
C ASN A 58 -15.58 -2.56 14.05
N GLU A 59 -14.61 -3.07 14.80
CA GLU A 59 -14.44 -2.75 16.21
C GLU A 59 -14.17 -1.24 16.40
N TRP A 60 -13.25 -0.70 15.61
CA TRP A 60 -12.99 0.74 15.62
C TRP A 60 -14.23 1.55 15.20
N ALA A 61 -14.90 1.15 14.12
CA ALA A 61 -16.08 1.82 13.58
C ALA A 61 -17.22 1.89 14.61
N ALA A 62 -17.45 0.80 15.34
CA ALA A 62 -18.44 0.74 16.40
C ALA A 62 -18.11 1.70 17.57
N LYS A 63 -16.83 1.76 17.95
CA LYS A 63 -16.34 2.66 19.01
C LYS A 63 -16.49 4.13 18.62
N GLU A 64 -16.12 4.48 17.40
CA GLU A 64 -16.16 5.86 16.90
C GLU A 64 -17.53 6.25 16.32
N LYS A 65 -18.48 5.31 16.26
CA LYS A 65 -19.84 5.49 15.69
C LYS A 65 -19.81 5.94 14.23
N VAL A 66 -18.93 5.34 13.44
CA VAL A 66 -18.78 5.57 12.00
C VAL A 66 -19.33 4.36 11.25
N GLU A 67 -20.09 4.59 10.18
CA GLU A 67 -20.47 3.51 9.25
C GLU A 67 -19.29 3.25 8.31
N VAL A 68 -18.82 2.00 8.22
CA VAL A 68 -17.71 1.63 7.33
C VAL A 68 -18.15 0.58 6.33
N SER A 69 -17.81 0.81 5.06
CA SER A 69 -17.89 -0.17 3.98
C SER A 69 -16.47 -0.55 3.55
N ILE A 70 -16.19 -1.84 3.40
CA ILE A 70 -14.87 -2.33 3.00
C ILE A 70 -15.00 -3.16 1.74
N ASP A 71 -14.25 -2.78 0.71
CA ASP A 71 -14.08 -3.53 -0.51
C ASP A 71 -12.68 -4.15 -0.57
N TYR A 72 -12.61 -5.46 -0.82
CA TYR A 72 -11.34 -6.16 -1.03
C TYR A 72 -11.07 -6.29 -2.53
N ILE A 73 -10.06 -5.56 -3.01
CA ILE A 73 -9.75 -5.40 -4.42
C ILE A 73 -8.59 -6.32 -4.79
N PRO A 74 -8.77 -7.32 -5.65
CA PRO A 74 -7.71 -8.25 -6.02
C PRO A 74 -6.62 -7.59 -6.85
N SER A 75 -5.38 -8.07 -6.66
CA SER A 75 -4.21 -7.64 -7.45
C SER A 75 -4.13 -8.31 -8.82
N GLN A 76 -4.79 -9.46 -9.01
CA GLN A 76 -4.77 -10.18 -10.28
C GLN A 76 -5.29 -9.29 -11.41
N GLY A 77 -4.56 -9.27 -12.53
CA GLY A 77 -4.88 -8.42 -13.67
C GLY A 77 -4.73 -6.93 -13.38
N ASN A 78 -3.92 -6.56 -12.40
CA ASN A 78 -3.71 -5.17 -11.97
C ASN A 78 -4.99 -4.44 -11.56
N LYS A 79 -6.03 -5.16 -11.13
CA LYS A 79 -7.34 -4.57 -10.85
C LYS A 79 -7.29 -3.50 -9.76
N ASN A 80 -6.50 -3.71 -8.69
CA ASN A 80 -6.31 -2.72 -7.65
C ASN A 80 -5.66 -1.43 -8.18
N LEU A 81 -4.65 -1.54 -9.05
CA LEU A 81 -3.96 -0.39 -9.63
C LEU A 81 -4.87 0.38 -10.61
N LEU A 82 -5.66 -0.35 -11.40
CA LEU A 82 -6.64 0.26 -12.30
C LEU A 82 -7.73 0.97 -11.52
N THR A 83 -8.19 0.43 -10.40
CA THR A 83 -9.17 1.07 -9.51
C THR A 83 -8.60 2.37 -8.94
N ILE A 84 -7.38 2.33 -8.38
CA ILE A 84 -6.70 3.52 -7.85
C ILE A 84 -6.62 4.63 -8.92
N ALA A 85 -6.14 4.29 -10.13
CA ALA A 85 -5.99 5.25 -11.20
C ALA A 85 -7.34 5.83 -11.66
N ALA A 86 -8.37 4.99 -11.80
CA ALA A 86 -9.69 5.41 -12.22
C ALA A 86 -10.36 6.33 -11.20
N GLU A 87 -10.32 5.99 -9.91
CA GLU A 87 -10.93 6.78 -8.85
C GLU A 87 -10.19 8.10 -8.62
N ALA A 88 -8.86 8.09 -8.65
CA ALA A 88 -8.05 9.31 -8.59
C ALA A 88 -8.39 10.27 -9.73
N GLN A 89 -8.55 9.77 -10.96
CA GLN A 89 -8.93 10.57 -12.11
C GLN A 89 -10.38 11.08 -12.00
N ALA A 90 -11.29 10.22 -11.55
CA ALA A 90 -12.71 10.58 -11.38
C ALA A 90 -12.95 11.49 -10.17
N LYS A 91 -12.00 11.60 -9.25
CA LYS A 91 -12.12 12.29 -7.95
C LYS A 91 -13.36 11.82 -7.17
N SER A 92 -13.63 10.53 -7.25
CA SER A 92 -14.76 9.87 -6.58
C SER A 92 -14.49 8.39 -6.44
N GLY A 93 -15.03 7.75 -5.41
CA GLY A 93 -14.88 6.33 -5.12
C GLY A 93 -14.66 6.09 -3.64
N HIS A 94 -13.63 5.36 -3.28
CA HIS A 94 -13.27 5.12 -1.90
C HIS A 94 -12.65 6.37 -1.25
N ASP A 95 -12.90 6.54 0.05
CA ASP A 95 -12.27 7.60 0.84
C ASP A 95 -10.82 7.24 1.19
N ILE A 96 -10.54 5.96 1.36
CA ILE A 96 -9.21 5.41 1.62
C ILE A 96 -8.95 4.24 0.68
N LEU A 97 -7.79 4.23 0.03
CA LEU A 97 -7.35 3.11 -0.81
C LEU A 97 -5.99 2.59 -0.35
N ALA A 98 -5.86 1.29 -0.20
CA ALA A 98 -4.58 0.65 0.01
C ALA A 98 -3.75 0.68 -1.27
N MET A 99 -2.56 1.29 -1.19
CA MET A 99 -1.64 1.44 -2.32
C MET A 99 -0.38 0.60 -2.10
N PRO A 100 0.00 -0.25 -3.06
CA PRO A 100 1.22 -1.02 -2.93
C PRO A 100 2.45 -0.21 -3.35
N THR A 101 3.60 -0.53 -2.76
CA THR A 101 4.93 -0.09 -3.19
C THR A 101 5.04 1.42 -3.46
N TRP A 102 5.47 1.82 -4.64
CA TRP A 102 5.70 3.23 -5.06
C TRP A 102 4.47 3.94 -5.63
N TRP A 103 3.30 3.32 -5.62
CA TRP A 103 2.08 3.89 -6.21
C TRP A 103 1.65 5.23 -5.59
N PRO A 104 1.91 5.54 -4.31
CA PRO A 104 1.66 6.89 -3.80
C PRO A 104 2.39 7.97 -4.61
N HIS A 105 3.63 7.71 -5.05
CA HIS A 105 4.36 8.65 -5.89
C HIS A 105 3.76 8.81 -7.29
N ALA A 106 3.27 7.72 -7.89
CA ALA A 106 2.62 7.76 -9.20
C ALA A 106 1.30 8.56 -9.19
N GLN A 107 0.69 8.74 -8.02
CA GLN A 107 -0.56 9.47 -7.83
C GLN A 107 -0.39 10.73 -6.97
N ALA A 108 0.82 11.22 -6.78
CA ALA A 108 1.15 12.27 -5.81
C ALA A 108 0.31 13.55 -5.96
N ASP A 109 0.01 13.96 -7.19
CA ASP A 109 -0.77 15.16 -7.49
C ASP A 109 -2.28 15.01 -7.20
N LEU A 110 -2.73 13.78 -6.95
CA LEU A 110 -4.13 13.42 -6.74
C LEU A 110 -4.41 12.99 -5.30
N LEU A 111 -3.37 12.92 -4.47
CA LEU A 111 -3.47 12.51 -3.07
C LEU A 111 -3.46 13.71 -2.14
N GLU A 112 -4.29 13.65 -1.10
CA GLU A 112 -4.26 14.64 -0.02
C GLU A 112 -3.01 14.42 0.87
N PRO A 113 -2.34 15.49 1.29
CA PRO A 113 -1.24 15.38 2.25
C PRO A 113 -1.69 14.80 3.59
N MET A 114 -0.96 13.81 4.10
CA MET A 114 -1.27 13.10 5.34
C MET A 114 -0.31 13.43 6.49
N ASN A 115 0.37 14.57 6.43
CA ASN A 115 1.38 14.97 7.42
C ASN A 115 0.86 14.97 8.83
N ASP A 116 -0.31 15.56 9.08
CA ASP A 116 -0.93 15.64 10.39
C ASP A 116 -1.20 14.26 11.02
N VAL A 117 -1.63 13.30 10.21
CA VAL A 117 -1.88 11.92 10.64
C VAL A 117 -0.57 11.20 10.93
N VAL A 118 0.40 11.26 10.00
CA VAL A 118 1.67 10.55 10.15
C VAL A 118 2.51 11.15 11.28
N ASP A 119 2.53 12.46 11.45
CA ASP A 119 3.24 13.12 12.55
C ASP A 119 2.66 12.72 13.91
N ALA A 120 1.33 12.57 14.01
CA ALA A 120 0.69 12.08 15.23
C ALA A 120 1.07 10.62 15.52
N LEU A 121 1.14 9.77 14.49
CA LEU A 121 1.56 8.37 14.61
C LEU A 121 3.03 8.25 15.01
N ILE A 122 3.92 9.05 14.42
CA ILE A 122 5.35 9.10 14.78
C ILE A 122 5.52 9.52 16.24
N LYS A 123 4.80 10.54 16.67
CA LYS A 123 4.84 10.99 18.07
C LYS A 123 4.42 9.90 19.07
N GLN A 124 3.49 9.05 18.67
CA GLN A 124 2.97 7.97 19.52
C GLN A 124 3.84 6.70 19.47
N ASN A 125 4.37 6.34 18.30
CA ASN A 125 4.94 5.03 18.05
C ASN A 125 6.43 5.04 17.70
N GLY A 126 7.03 6.22 17.54
CA GLY A 126 8.41 6.40 17.08
C GLY A 126 8.52 6.58 15.56
N ASP A 127 9.76 6.78 15.11
CA ASP A 127 10.06 7.11 13.72
C ASP A 127 9.75 5.97 12.74
N VAL A 128 9.38 6.36 11.54
CA VAL A 128 9.17 5.45 10.40
C VAL A 128 10.51 5.11 9.77
N ASN A 129 10.75 3.86 9.43
CA ASN A 129 11.99 3.45 8.77
C ASN A 129 12.18 4.08 7.37
N GLY A 130 13.43 4.14 6.90
CA GLY A 130 13.80 4.83 5.66
C GLY A 130 13.09 4.30 4.41
N THR A 131 12.85 2.99 4.32
CA THR A 131 12.12 2.39 3.18
C THR A 131 10.69 2.89 3.12
N VAL A 132 10.00 2.94 4.24
CA VAL A 132 8.62 3.43 4.32
C VAL A 132 8.55 4.92 4.03
N GLN A 133 9.53 5.69 4.52
CA GLN A 133 9.63 7.11 4.17
C GLN A 133 9.80 7.30 2.66
N TYR A 134 10.68 6.53 2.03
CA TYR A 134 10.88 6.57 0.58
C TYR A 134 9.60 6.26 -0.20
N LEU A 135 8.82 5.26 0.23
CA LEU A 135 7.59 4.84 -0.46
C LEU A 135 6.39 5.75 -0.21
N GLY A 136 6.32 6.39 0.94
CA GLY A 136 5.14 7.14 1.36
C GLY A 136 5.29 8.66 1.39
N LYS A 137 6.52 9.20 1.17
CA LYS A 137 6.81 10.62 1.31
C LYS A 137 7.43 11.20 0.04
N SER A 138 6.99 12.38 -0.38
CA SER A 138 7.56 13.15 -1.48
C SER A 138 7.94 14.54 -1.00
N GLY A 139 9.24 14.85 -0.96
CA GLY A 139 9.74 16.05 -0.30
C GLY A 139 9.30 16.10 1.15
N ASP A 140 8.62 17.16 1.54
CA ASP A 140 8.10 17.33 2.92
C ASP A 140 6.67 16.81 3.11
N LYS A 141 6.06 16.21 2.07
CA LYS A 141 4.67 15.74 2.13
C LYS A 141 4.60 14.24 2.30
N TRP A 142 3.86 13.79 3.30
CA TRP A 142 3.38 12.43 3.37
C TRP A 142 2.21 12.25 2.41
N LEU A 143 2.38 11.37 1.44
CA LEU A 143 1.35 11.03 0.43
C LEU A 143 0.47 9.89 0.89
N ALA A 144 0.96 9.07 1.82
CA ALA A 144 0.25 7.92 2.34
C ALA A 144 0.60 7.66 3.80
N VAL A 145 -0.34 7.06 4.52
CA VAL A 145 -0.13 6.57 5.87
C VAL A 145 0.42 5.15 5.79
N PRO A 146 1.57 4.85 6.42
CA PRO A 146 2.10 3.49 6.47
C PRO A 146 1.10 2.53 7.09
N ALA A 147 0.77 1.45 6.38
CA ALA A 147 -0.11 0.41 6.88
C ALA A 147 0.69 -0.76 7.45
N CYS A 148 0.11 -1.47 8.42
CA CYS A 148 0.73 -2.64 9.04
C CYS A 148 0.54 -3.95 8.24
N ILE A 149 0.02 -3.86 7.02
CA ILE A 149 -0.22 -5.00 6.14
C ILE A 149 0.87 -5.08 5.06
N GLY A 150 1.40 -6.27 4.86
CA GLY A 150 2.43 -6.54 3.87
C GLY A 150 3.84 -6.55 4.45
N SER A 151 4.81 -6.81 3.60
CA SER A 151 6.23 -6.79 3.91
C SER A 151 6.93 -5.72 3.08
N GLN A 152 7.85 -5.00 3.73
CA GLN A 152 8.69 -4.01 3.06
C GLN A 152 10.01 -4.61 2.56
N ILE A 153 10.27 -5.85 2.94
CA ILE A 153 11.47 -6.59 2.55
C ILE A 153 11.03 -7.88 1.90
N LYS A 154 11.33 -8.04 0.62
CA LYS A 154 11.11 -9.27 -0.11
C LYS A 154 12.36 -10.13 -0.06
N GLY A 155 12.43 -10.93 0.99
CA GLY A 155 13.42 -12.00 1.06
C GLY A 155 12.90 -13.26 0.36
N PRO A 156 13.77 -14.16 -0.10
CA PRO A 156 13.36 -15.44 -0.63
C PRO A 156 12.73 -16.31 0.46
N CYS A 157 11.64 -16.99 0.13
CA CYS A 157 11.08 -18.04 0.98
C CYS A 157 11.81 -19.34 0.69
N SER A 158 12.51 -19.87 1.69
CA SER A 158 13.33 -21.07 1.54
C SER A 158 12.71 -22.28 2.24
N ARG A 159 12.66 -23.41 1.54
CA ARG A 159 12.43 -24.72 2.14
C ARG A 159 13.73 -25.14 2.84
N ILE A 160 13.80 -24.92 4.15
CA ILE A 160 15.00 -25.11 4.98
C ILE A 160 15.50 -26.55 4.90
N ASP A 161 14.58 -27.51 4.92
CA ASP A 161 14.85 -28.95 4.80
C ASP A 161 15.51 -29.29 3.45
N LEU A 162 14.97 -28.76 2.33
CA LEU A 162 15.50 -29.02 1.00
C LEU A 162 16.84 -28.33 0.74
N MET A 163 17.01 -27.11 1.24
CA MET A 163 18.29 -26.40 1.19
C MET A 163 19.39 -27.16 1.94
N LYS A 164 19.05 -27.69 3.10
CA LYS A 164 19.98 -28.51 3.88
C LYS A 164 20.29 -29.84 3.20
N GLN A 165 19.27 -30.52 2.67
CA GLN A 165 19.39 -31.81 2.04
C GLN A 165 20.20 -31.78 0.74
N HIS A 166 19.92 -30.83 -0.14
CA HIS A 166 20.48 -30.82 -1.50
C HIS A 166 21.65 -29.87 -1.68
N ALA A 167 21.66 -28.72 -1.00
CA ALA A 167 22.70 -27.72 -1.11
C ALA A 167 23.66 -27.69 0.10
N ASN A 168 23.39 -28.48 1.15
CA ASN A 168 24.14 -28.47 2.41
C ASN A 168 24.18 -27.07 3.08
N ILE A 169 23.10 -26.31 2.95
CA ILE A 169 22.97 -24.96 3.52
C ILE A 169 21.98 -24.98 4.66
N ASP A 170 22.44 -24.55 5.84
CA ASP A 170 21.60 -24.34 7.02
C ASP A 170 21.12 -22.89 7.07
N VAL A 171 19.95 -22.62 6.46
CA VAL A 171 19.37 -21.29 6.40
C VAL A 171 19.07 -20.71 7.79
N GLN A 172 18.68 -21.56 8.75
CA GLN A 172 18.42 -21.10 10.12
C GLN A 172 19.68 -20.68 10.85
N ALA A 173 20.80 -21.35 10.59
CA ALA A 173 22.10 -20.96 11.15
C ALA A 173 22.61 -19.64 10.53
N MET A 174 22.29 -19.39 9.25
CA MET A 174 22.64 -18.15 8.57
C MET A 174 21.78 -16.97 9.03
N TYR A 175 20.51 -17.21 9.32
CA TYR A 175 19.54 -16.18 9.73
C TYR A 175 18.88 -16.55 11.07
N PRO A 176 19.65 -16.52 12.18
CA PRO A 176 19.12 -16.87 13.48
C PRO A 176 18.08 -15.85 13.95
N ALA A 177 16.98 -16.33 14.53
CA ALA A 177 15.95 -15.45 15.08
C ALA A 177 16.51 -14.60 16.23
N GLY A 178 16.26 -13.30 16.21
CA GLY A 178 16.66 -12.38 17.28
C GLY A 178 18.17 -12.06 17.34
N ALA A 179 18.95 -12.44 16.33
CA ALA A 179 20.37 -12.12 16.25
C ALA A 179 20.77 -11.65 14.83
N PRO A 180 21.89 -10.95 14.67
CA PRO A 180 22.36 -10.53 13.36
C PRO A 180 22.59 -11.73 12.41
N PRO A 181 22.34 -11.56 11.12
CA PRO A 181 22.63 -12.58 10.11
C PRO A 181 24.10 -12.99 10.11
N LYS A 182 24.38 -14.25 9.81
CA LYS A 182 25.71 -14.82 9.57
C LYS A 182 25.80 -15.30 8.12
N ALA A 183 25.52 -14.39 7.21
CA ALA A 183 25.32 -14.70 5.79
C ALA A 183 26.44 -14.21 4.87
N ASP A 184 27.64 -13.91 5.40
CA ASP A 184 28.78 -13.42 4.61
C ASP A 184 29.19 -14.36 3.49
N ALA A 185 29.00 -15.67 3.69
CA ALA A 185 29.26 -16.69 2.68
C ALA A 185 28.16 -16.83 1.62
N TRP A 186 27.02 -16.13 1.78
CA TRP A 186 25.90 -16.15 0.83
C TRP A 186 26.14 -15.15 -0.29
N THR A 187 27.06 -15.50 -1.17
CA THR A 187 27.43 -14.74 -2.37
C THR A 187 26.58 -15.20 -3.56
N THR A 188 26.67 -14.46 -4.68
CA THR A 188 26.04 -14.88 -5.96
C THR A 188 26.50 -16.26 -6.39
N ASP A 189 27.79 -16.57 -6.24
CA ASP A 189 28.33 -17.90 -6.55
C ASP A 189 27.73 -18.99 -5.66
N ALA A 190 27.58 -18.72 -4.36
CA ALA A 190 26.94 -19.64 -3.43
C ALA A 190 25.48 -19.86 -3.80
N PHE A 191 24.76 -18.81 -4.17
CA PHE A 191 23.39 -18.88 -4.63
C PHE A 191 23.25 -19.76 -5.89
N LEU A 192 24.09 -19.54 -6.92
CA LEU A 192 24.08 -20.33 -8.15
C LEU A 192 24.41 -21.80 -7.91
N LYS A 193 25.41 -22.09 -7.08
CA LYS A 193 25.75 -23.48 -6.68
C LYS A 193 24.59 -24.16 -5.95
N ALA A 194 23.92 -23.45 -5.06
CA ALA A 194 22.76 -23.96 -4.35
C ALA A 194 21.60 -24.23 -5.31
N ALA A 195 21.33 -23.32 -6.25
CA ALA A 195 20.30 -23.48 -7.25
C ALA A 195 20.57 -24.70 -8.15
N GLU A 196 21.81 -24.90 -8.60
CA GLU A 196 22.24 -26.06 -9.38
C GLU A 196 22.08 -27.35 -8.58
N ALA A 197 22.50 -27.38 -7.32
CA ALA A 197 22.41 -28.57 -6.47
C ALA A 197 20.94 -28.96 -6.20
N CYS A 198 20.08 -27.98 -5.93
CA CYS A 198 18.65 -28.21 -5.76
C CYS A 198 17.98 -28.67 -7.06
N HIS A 199 18.38 -28.09 -8.21
CA HIS A 199 17.88 -28.54 -9.51
C HIS A 199 18.24 -30.00 -9.79
N LYS A 200 19.49 -30.40 -9.58
CA LYS A 200 19.93 -31.82 -9.68
C LYS A 200 19.18 -32.74 -8.72
N GLY A 201 18.78 -32.22 -7.57
CA GLY A 201 17.95 -32.91 -6.58
C GLY A 201 16.46 -33.00 -6.93
N GLY A 202 16.03 -32.46 -8.08
CA GLY A 202 14.62 -32.44 -8.50
C GLY A 202 13.75 -31.38 -7.82
N VAL A 203 14.35 -30.42 -7.12
CA VAL A 203 13.69 -29.34 -6.38
C VAL A 203 14.26 -27.96 -6.78
N PRO A 204 14.06 -27.54 -8.03
CA PRO A 204 14.65 -26.31 -8.54
C PRO A 204 14.17 -25.08 -7.78
N PHE A 205 15.00 -24.02 -7.79
CA PHE A 205 14.58 -22.70 -7.32
C PHE A 205 13.48 -22.16 -8.24
N GLY A 206 12.44 -21.58 -7.63
CA GLY A 206 11.38 -20.88 -8.34
C GLY A 206 11.61 -19.37 -8.27
N ILE A 207 11.67 -18.73 -9.43
CA ILE A 207 11.71 -17.28 -9.55
C ILE A 207 10.55 -16.86 -10.44
N GLY A 208 9.68 -15.97 -9.93
CA GLY A 208 8.62 -15.41 -10.75
C GLY A 208 9.20 -14.40 -11.74
N LEU A 209 9.01 -14.66 -13.04
CA LEU A 209 9.33 -13.72 -14.11
C LEU A 209 8.06 -13.48 -14.92
N GLY A 210 7.57 -12.26 -14.96
CA GLY A 210 6.34 -11.89 -15.66
C GLY A 210 6.02 -10.41 -15.52
N GLU A 211 4.85 -10.01 -15.97
CA GLU A 211 4.36 -8.64 -15.88
C GLU A 211 3.75 -8.37 -14.48
N THR A 212 4.55 -8.49 -13.44
CA THR A 212 4.11 -8.27 -12.04
C THR A 212 5.12 -7.42 -11.28
N SER A 213 4.67 -6.74 -10.23
CA SER A 213 5.57 -6.02 -9.32
C SER A 213 6.59 -6.95 -8.66
N ASP A 214 6.21 -8.20 -8.38
CA ASP A 214 7.12 -9.19 -7.80
C ASP A 214 8.31 -9.51 -8.72
N SER A 215 8.08 -9.53 -10.03
CA SER A 215 9.16 -9.71 -11.01
C SER A 215 10.09 -8.50 -11.04
N VAL A 216 9.55 -7.29 -11.01
CA VAL A 216 10.32 -6.05 -10.97
C VAL A 216 11.22 -6.04 -9.74
N ASP A 217 10.69 -6.35 -8.57
CA ASP A 217 11.43 -6.37 -7.33
C ASP A 217 12.55 -7.45 -7.35
N THR A 218 12.23 -8.65 -7.86
CA THR A 218 13.20 -9.75 -7.92
C THR A 218 14.32 -9.45 -8.91
N VAL A 219 13.99 -9.01 -10.12
CA VAL A 219 14.99 -8.67 -11.14
C VAL A 219 15.80 -7.45 -10.75
N GLY A 220 15.15 -6.43 -10.16
CA GLY A 220 15.82 -5.26 -9.62
C GLY A 220 16.83 -5.61 -8.53
N ALA A 221 16.50 -6.54 -7.63
CA ALA A 221 17.43 -7.01 -6.61
C ALA A 221 18.68 -7.68 -7.21
N PHE A 222 18.53 -8.47 -8.29
CA PHE A 222 19.68 -9.02 -9.02
C PHE A 222 20.51 -7.94 -9.69
N PHE A 223 19.88 -6.97 -10.36
CA PHE A 223 20.62 -5.87 -10.99
C PHE A 223 21.43 -5.06 -9.96
N LEU A 224 20.81 -4.72 -8.83
CA LEU A 224 21.51 -4.02 -7.73
C LEU A 224 22.68 -4.86 -7.17
N ALA A 225 22.51 -6.19 -7.05
CA ALA A 225 23.60 -7.08 -6.60
C ALA A 225 24.81 -7.10 -7.56
N PHE A 226 24.58 -6.77 -8.84
CA PHE A 226 25.63 -6.60 -9.84
C PHE A 226 26.06 -5.15 -10.08
N GLY A 227 25.67 -4.24 -9.19
CA GLY A 227 26.09 -2.84 -9.20
C GLY A 227 25.34 -1.93 -10.17
N ALA A 228 24.14 -2.35 -10.60
CA ALA A 228 23.28 -1.43 -11.35
C ALA A 228 22.75 -0.32 -10.44
N GLU A 229 22.68 0.89 -10.97
CA GLU A 229 21.97 2.03 -10.36
C GLU A 229 20.58 2.12 -11.00
N VAL A 230 19.52 2.15 -10.19
CA VAL A 230 18.12 2.20 -10.64
C VAL A 230 17.45 3.45 -10.09
#